data_1eede7962f99c2b811112d9374f94306
#
_entry.id   1eede7962f99c2b811112d9374f94306
#
_cell.length_a   1.000
_cell.length_b   1.000
_cell.length_c   1.000
_cell.angle_alpha   90.00
_cell.angle_beta   90.00
_cell.angle_gamma   90.00
#
_symmetry.space_group_name_H-M   'P 1'
#
loop_
_entity.id
_entity.type
_entity.pdbx_description
1 polymer ?
#
loop_
_entity_poly.entity_id
_entity_poly.type
_entity_poly.pdbx_seq_one_letter_code
_entity_poly.pdbx_strand_id
1 'polypeptide(L)'
;TAKTAIIALSKNMARKLASDNVRVNVIAPGNVYFEGGSWDDKIQKDKYLVDEIIKSKVPMNRFATPQEIADSAVFLCSDRASFITGTTLVIDGGQTVGVL
;
A
#
# COMPACT_ATOMS: atom_id res chain seq x y z
N THR A 1 8.94 4.23 14.40
CA THR A 1 8.68 2.85 13.98
C THR A 1 9.50 2.50 12.73
N ALA A 2 9.65 1.23 12.45
CA ALA A 2 10.34 0.77 11.26
C ALA A 2 9.69 1.32 9.97
N LYS A 3 8.36 1.41 9.94
CA LYS A 3 7.62 1.96 8.81
C LYS A 3 7.97 3.43 8.57
N THR A 4 8.03 4.24 9.61
CA THR A 4 8.41 5.65 9.53
C THR A 4 9.86 5.80 9.05
N ALA A 5 10.76 4.93 9.52
CA ALA A 5 12.15 4.95 9.10
C ALA A 5 12.30 4.64 7.59
N ILE A 6 11.54 3.68 7.08
CA ILE A 6 11.55 3.33 5.65
C ILE A 6 11.07 4.53 4.80
N ILE A 7 10.01 5.19 5.23
CA ILE A 7 9.47 6.37 4.53
C ILE A 7 10.51 7.50 4.51
N ALA A 8 11.14 7.78 5.65
CA ALA A 8 12.17 8.81 5.74
C ALA A 8 13.37 8.48 4.88
N LEU A 9 13.85 7.24 4.91
CA LEU A 9 14.98 6.80 4.09
C LEU A 9 14.66 6.93 2.60
N SER A 10 13.49 6.46 2.17
CA SER A 10 13.09 6.54 0.77
C SER A 10 12.99 7.99 0.29
N LYS A 11 12.48 8.88 1.12
CA LYS A 11 12.41 10.32 0.81
C LYS A 11 13.79 10.91 0.60
N ASN A 12 14.73 10.59 1.47
CA ASN A 12 16.12 11.06 1.34
C ASN A 12 16.77 10.51 0.07
N MET A 13 16.56 9.25 -0.24
CA MET A 13 17.08 8.63 -1.46
C MET A 13 16.46 9.28 -2.71
N ALA A 14 15.16 9.54 -2.68
CA ALA A 14 14.48 10.17 -3.79
C ALA A 14 15.09 11.55 -4.12
N ARG A 15 15.31 12.35 -3.08
CA ARG A 15 15.91 13.68 -3.25
C ARG A 15 17.35 13.60 -3.76
N LYS A 16 18.10 12.63 -3.26
CA LYS A 16 19.51 12.46 -3.61
C LYS A 16 19.69 11.97 -5.04
N LEU A 17 18.81 11.07 -5.50
CA LEU A 17 18.94 10.41 -6.80
C LEU A 17 18.15 11.10 -7.93
N ALA A 18 17.36 12.11 -7.60
CA ALA A 18 16.49 12.77 -8.58
C ALA A 18 17.28 13.37 -9.74
N SER A 19 18.44 13.97 -9.48
CA SER A 19 19.27 14.56 -10.53
C SER A 19 19.86 13.52 -11.48
N ASP A 20 19.94 12.25 -11.03
CA ASP A 20 20.37 11.13 -11.87
C ASP A 20 19.19 10.46 -12.58
N ASN A 21 18.00 11.08 -12.52
CA ASN A 21 16.77 10.58 -13.11
C ASN A 21 16.36 9.21 -12.56
N VAL A 22 16.64 8.98 -11.28
CA VAL A 22 16.19 7.79 -10.55
C VAL A 22 15.08 8.19 -9.60
N ARG A 23 13.93 7.56 -9.74
CA ARG A 23 12.78 7.82 -8.89
C ARG A 23 12.67 6.74 -7.80
N VAL A 24 12.31 7.16 -6.59
CA VAL A 24 12.16 6.27 -5.44
C VAL A 24 10.82 6.58 -4.77
N ASN A 25 9.94 5.62 -4.77
CA ASN A 25 8.60 5.74 -4.19
C ASN A 25 8.31 4.54 -3.29
N VAL A 26 7.36 4.72 -2.38
CA VAL A 26 6.94 3.68 -1.44
C VAL A 26 5.48 3.35 -1.69
N ILE A 27 5.13 2.07 -1.61
CA ILE A 27 3.75 1.61 -1.59
C ILE A 27 3.42 1.16 -0.18
N ALA A 28 2.29 1.62 0.34
CA ALA A 28 1.78 1.24 1.65
C ALA A 28 0.42 0.57 1.48
N PRO A 29 0.38 -0.75 1.28
CA PRO A 29 -0.89 -1.46 1.12
C PRO A 29 -1.61 -1.62 2.44
N GLY A 30 -2.94 -1.66 2.38
CA GLY A 30 -3.78 -2.00 3.52
C GLY A 30 -4.03 -3.50 3.60
N ASN A 31 -5.28 -3.89 3.78
CA ASN A 31 -5.65 -5.30 3.93
C ASN A 31 -5.85 -5.95 2.57
N VAL A 32 -4.96 -6.87 2.23
CA VAL A 32 -4.97 -7.59 0.95
C VAL A 32 -5.33 -9.05 1.22
N TYR A 33 -6.27 -9.58 0.45
CA TYR A 33 -6.61 -10.99 0.52
C TYR A 33 -5.96 -11.75 -0.62
N PHE A 34 -5.35 -12.87 -0.29
CA PHE A 34 -4.89 -13.86 -1.27
C PHE A 34 -4.96 -15.25 -0.65
N GLU A 35 -5.20 -16.25 -1.49
CA GLU A 35 -5.31 -17.64 -1.07
C GLU A 35 -4.01 -18.08 -0.41
N GLY A 36 -4.11 -18.70 0.78
CA GLY A 36 -2.96 -19.12 1.56
C GLY A 36 -2.33 -18.04 2.44
N GLY A 37 -2.84 -16.81 2.38
CA GLY A 37 -2.35 -15.72 3.23
C GLY A 37 -2.94 -15.74 4.63
N SER A 38 -2.48 -14.80 5.47
CA SER A 38 -2.94 -14.75 6.87
C SER A 38 -4.43 -14.45 7.01
N TRP A 39 -5.00 -13.62 6.13
CA TRP A 39 -6.44 -13.37 6.15
C TRP A 39 -7.24 -14.59 5.74
N ASP A 40 -6.74 -15.39 4.81
CA ASP A 40 -7.40 -16.63 4.42
C ASP A 40 -7.51 -17.58 5.62
N ASP A 41 -6.43 -17.74 6.39
CA ASP A 41 -6.46 -18.53 7.62
C ASP A 41 -7.51 -18.03 8.62
N LYS A 42 -7.60 -16.72 8.80
CA LYS A 42 -8.58 -16.11 9.71
C LYS A 42 -10.02 -16.30 9.22
N ILE A 43 -10.25 -16.20 7.92
CA ILE A 43 -11.55 -16.44 7.31
C ILE A 43 -11.98 -17.88 7.51
N GLN A 44 -11.05 -18.83 7.35
CA GLN A 44 -11.32 -20.25 7.59
C GLN A 44 -11.78 -20.51 9.03
N LYS A 45 -11.24 -19.75 9.98
CA LYS A 45 -11.58 -19.91 11.40
C LYS A 45 -12.88 -19.23 11.77
N ASP A 46 -13.13 -18.01 11.27
CA ASP A 46 -14.33 -17.24 11.59
C ASP A 46 -14.56 -16.16 10.53
N LYS A 47 -15.28 -16.54 9.49
CA LYS A 47 -15.59 -15.64 8.36
C LYS A 47 -16.41 -14.44 8.82
N TYR A 48 -17.38 -14.64 9.71
CA TYR A 48 -18.25 -13.57 10.19
C TYR A 48 -17.44 -12.48 10.91
N LEU A 49 -16.52 -12.89 11.77
CA LEU A 49 -15.68 -11.95 12.51
C LEU A 49 -14.80 -11.13 11.55
N VAL A 50 -14.21 -11.78 10.55
CA VAL A 50 -13.37 -11.09 9.55
C VAL A 50 -14.21 -10.11 8.75
N ASP A 51 -15.40 -10.50 8.29
CA ASP A 51 -16.29 -9.61 7.55
C ASP A 51 -16.62 -8.35 8.37
N GLU A 52 -16.90 -8.51 9.67
CA GLU A 52 -17.19 -7.40 10.57
C GLU A 52 -15.97 -6.48 10.76
N ILE A 53 -14.77 -7.05 10.87
CA ILE A 53 -13.54 -6.28 11.01
C ILE A 53 -13.31 -5.41 9.77
N ILE A 54 -13.42 -6.02 8.59
CA ILE A 54 -13.20 -5.29 7.34
C ILE A 54 -14.26 -4.21 7.14
N LYS A 55 -15.51 -4.53 7.43
CA LYS A 55 -16.62 -3.59 7.32
C LYS A 55 -16.44 -2.38 8.22
N SER A 56 -15.88 -2.57 9.42
CA SER A 56 -15.68 -1.49 10.37
C SER A 56 -14.43 -0.65 10.07
N LYS A 57 -13.40 -1.24 9.47
CA LYS A 57 -12.09 -0.60 9.30
C LYS A 57 -11.84 -0.06 7.90
N VAL A 58 -12.41 -0.68 6.88
CA VAL A 58 -12.16 -0.31 5.48
C VAL A 58 -13.39 0.35 4.88
N PRO A 59 -13.35 1.67 4.64
CA PRO A 59 -14.50 2.37 4.04
C PRO A 59 -14.97 1.79 2.72
N MET A 60 -14.09 1.26 1.88
CA MET A 60 -14.49 0.57 0.65
C MET A 60 -15.10 -0.80 0.90
N ASN A 61 -15.08 -1.27 2.14
CA ASN A 61 -15.85 -2.40 2.63
C ASN A 61 -15.46 -3.75 2.04
N ARG A 62 -14.21 -3.91 1.66
CA ARG A 62 -13.66 -5.14 1.11
C ARG A 62 -12.15 -5.18 1.25
N PHE A 63 -11.58 -6.37 1.02
CA PHE A 63 -10.13 -6.51 0.85
C PHE A 63 -9.68 -5.97 -0.50
N ALA A 64 -8.44 -5.51 -0.57
CA ALA A 64 -7.78 -5.32 -1.84
C ALA A 64 -7.38 -6.67 -2.44
N THR A 65 -7.24 -6.70 -3.75
CA THR A 65 -6.64 -7.85 -4.43
C THR A 65 -5.15 -7.60 -4.65
N PRO A 66 -4.34 -8.67 -4.75
CA PRO A 66 -2.92 -8.51 -5.12
C PRO A 66 -2.74 -7.74 -6.42
N GLN A 67 -3.63 -7.94 -7.39
CA GLN A 67 -3.58 -7.25 -8.68
C GLN A 67 -3.73 -5.73 -8.52
N GLU A 68 -4.60 -5.29 -7.63
CA GLU A 68 -4.77 -3.86 -7.36
C GLU A 68 -3.49 -3.21 -6.82
N ILE A 69 -2.76 -3.94 -5.96
CA ILE A 69 -1.48 -3.46 -5.45
C ILE A 69 -0.42 -3.47 -6.57
N ALA A 70 -0.37 -4.55 -7.34
CA ALA A 70 0.59 -4.69 -8.43
C ALA A 70 0.38 -3.62 -9.51
N ASP A 71 -0.85 -3.29 -9.85
CA ASP A 71 -1.17 -2.26 -10.86
C ASP A 71 -0.62 -0.89 -10.43
N SER A 72 -0.71 -0.58 -9.14
CA SER A 72 -0.16 0.67 -8.61
C SER A 72 1.36 0.69 -8.69
N ALA A 73 2.01 -0.44 -8.40
CA ALA A 73 3.46 -0.56 -8.50
C ALA A 73 3.92 -0.38 -9.94
N VAL A 74 3.24 -1.02 -10.89
CA VAL A 74 3.55 -0.90 -12.32
C VAL A 74 3.40 0.54 -12.78
N PHE A 75 2.33 1.21 -12.36
CA PHE A 75 2.14 2.64 -12.70
C PHE A 75 3.31 3.48 -12.22
N LEU A 76 3.70 3.33 -10.94
CA LEU A 76 4.79 4.12 -10.37
C LEU A 76 6.14 3.86 -11.06
N CYS A 77 6.35 2.66 -11.57
CA CYS A 77 7.57 2.30 -12.29
C CYS A 77 7.54 2.70 -13.77
N SER A 78 6.39 3.15 -14.27
CA SER A 78 6.24 3.47 -15.68
C SER A 78 6.59 4.92 -16.00
N ASP A 79 6.73 5.22 -17.29
CA ASP A 79 6.98 6.59 -17.76
C ASP A 79 5.80 7.51 -17.49
N ARG A 80 4.62 6.96 -17.22
CA ARG A 80 3.44 7.74 -16.83
C ARG A 80 3.61 8.43 -15.50
N ALA A 81 4.50 7.93 -14.66
CA ALA A 81 4.82 8.50 -13.36
C ALA A 81 6.16 9.24 -13.36
N SER A 82 6.56 9.77 -14.50
CA SER A 82 7.91 10.31 -14.72
C SER A 82 8.28 11.50 -13.83
N PHE A 83 7.30 12.20 -13.27
CA PHE A 83 7.55 13.32 -12.36
C PHE A 83 7.19 12.99 -10.90
N ILE A 84 6.96 11.70 -10.60
CA ILE A 84 6.59 11.24 -9.26
C ILE A 84 7.80 10.59 -8.60
N THR A 85 8.33 11.21 -7.56
CA THR A 85 9.40 10.65 -6.75
C THR A 85 9.23 11.12 -5.30
N GLY A 86 9.66 10.33 -4.36
CA GLY A 86 9.58 10.65 -2.93
C GLY A 86 8.17 10.52 -2.35
N THR A 87 7.25 9.91 -3.06
CA THR A 87 5.89 9.73 -2.54
C THR A 87 5.73 8.42 -1.79
N THR A 88 4.77 8.40 -0.87
CA THR A 88 4.23 7.17 -0.28
C THR A 88 2.80 7.04 -0.78
N LEU A 89 2.55 6.04 -1.59
CA LEU A 89 1.23 5.79 -2.14
C LEU A 89 0.49 4.81 -1.23
N VAL A 90 -0.53 5.31 -0.55
CA VAL A 90 -1.37 4.48 0.33
C VAL A 90 -2.46 3.84 -0.50
N ILE A 91 -2.58 2.49 -0.38
CA ILE A 91 -3.55 1.70 -1.15
C ILE A 91 -4.32 0.85 -0.14
N ASP A 92 -5.31 1.43 0.53
CA ASP A 92 -5.95 0.83 1.70
C ASP A 92 -7.48 0.95 1.73
N GLY A 93 -8.09 1.35 0.63
CA GLY A 93 -9.55 1.49 0.56
C GLY A 93 -10.11 2.56 1.49
N GLY A 94 -9.30 3.53 1.88
CA GLY A 94 -9.70 4.64 2.74
C GLY A 94 -9.52 4.39 4.23
N GLN A 95 -8.83 3.32 4.62
CA GLN A 95 -8.70 2.94 6.03
C GLN A 95 -7.90 3.97 6.85
N THR A 96 -6.86 4.54 6.28
CA THR A 96 -6.00 5.50 6.98
C THR A 96 -6.73 6.84 7.11
N VAL A 97 -6.75 7.40 8.33
CA VAL A 97 -7.44 8.67 8.62
C VAL A 97 -6.50 9.85 8.70
N GLY A 98 -5.19 9.62 8.73
CA GLY A 98 -4.20 10.68 8.79
C GLY A 98 -3.98 11.33 7.43
N VAL A 99 -3.45 12.54 7.45
CA VAL A 99 -3.03 13.27 6.26
C VAL A 99 -1.52 13.06 6.08
N LEU A 100 -1.12 12.67 4.90
CA LEU A 100 0.29 12.41 4.57
C LEU A 100 0.90 13.54 3.73
#